data_14a442897ca7da2ec5a6ac1abcc0b5c6
#
_entry.id   14a442897ca7da2ec5a6ac1abcc0b5c6
#
_cell.length_a   1.000
_cell.length_b   1.000
_cell.length_c   1.000
_cell.angle_alpha   90.00
_cell.angle_beta   90.00
_cell.angle_gamma   90.00
#
_symmetry.space_group_name_H-M   'P 1'
#
loop_
_entity.id
_entity.type
_entity.pdbx_description
1 polymer ?
#
loop_
_entity_poly.entity_id
_entity_poly.type
_entity_poly.pdbx_seq_one_letter_code
_entity_poly.pdbx_strand_id
1 'polypeptide(L)'
;MKTVKVKCPAKLNLYLDITHRMPNGYHIMEMVMQAVNLFDTVYLTLNDTGEVTLSMEDSPIPADQTNIAWRCARLLLDETKSRHGVEIRIHKEIPSEAGLGGGSADGAGVLVGLNALLGSPLRTERLIELGARVGSDIPFCIQGGTAMVRGYGEILEALEPLDDCRILIAKPAKGVPTAECFARYDVSGKPYGIPGTPLIKKAINADDLSAVCKLLYNALEEA
;
A
#
# COMPACT_ATOMS: atom_id res chain seq x y z
N MET A 1 23.64 -11.39 14.58
CA MET A 1 22.65 -11.26 13.49
C MET A 1 22.29 -9.78 13.35
N LYS A 2 22.13 -9.26 12.12
CA LYS A 2 21.69 -7.88 11.89
C LYS A 2 20.16 -7.85 11.90
N THR A 3 19.57 -6.95 12.68
CA THR A 3 18.11 -6.78 12.79
C THR A 3 17.74 -5.33 12.50
N VAL A 4 16.61 -5.12 11.84
CA VAL A 4 15.99 -3.81 11.63
C VAL A 4 14.52 -3.86 12.05
N LYS A 5 14.03 -2.72 12.57
CA LYS A 5 12.62 -2.46 12.86
C LYS A 5 12.12 -1.39 11.90
N VAL A 6 11.02 -1.67 11.21
CA VAL A 6 10.40 -0.74 10.25
C VAL A 6 8.96 -0.46 10.70
N LYS A 7 8.59 0.82 10.78
CA LYS A 7 7.19 1.24 10.91
C LYS A 7 6.57 1.35 9.53
N CYS A 8 5.46 0.69 9.32
CA CYS A 8 4.77 0.56 8.04
C CYS A 8 3.43 1.31 8.10
N PRO A 9 3.35 2.55 7.61
CA PRO A 9 2.15 3.38 7.74
C PRO A 9 0.99 2.81 6.91
N ALA A 10 -0.20 2.89 7.46
CA ALA A 10 -1.44 2.69 6.71
C ALA A 10 -1.62 3.80 5.66
N LYS A 11 -2.44 3.54 4.65
CA LYS A 11 -2.83 4.51 3.63
C LYS A 11 -4.33 4.73 3.62
N LEU A 12 -4.73 5.88 3.15
CA LEU A 12 -6.11 6.21 2.79
C LEU A 12 -6.17 6.66 1.34
N ASN A 13 -7.31 6.43 0.70
CA ASN A 13 -7.66 7.11 -0.54
C ASN A 13 -8.50 8.33 -0.18
N LEU A 14 -7.96 9.53 -0.32
CA LEU A 14 -8.71 10.78 -0.22
C LEU A 14 -9.61 10.97 -1.43
N TYR A 15 -9.15 10.45 -2.56
CA TYR A 15 -9.90 10.39 -3.82
C TYR A 15 -9.60 9.07 -4.52
N LEU A 16 -10.61 8.39 -5.01
CA LEU A 16 -10.47 7.21 -5.85
C LEU A 16 -11.52 7.22 -6.95
N ASP A 17 -11.07 7.23 -8.19
CA ASP A 17 -11.93 7.06 -9.34
C ASP A 17 -11.44 5.93 -10.24
N ILE A 18 -12.37 5.29 -10.94
CA ILE A 18 -12.11 4.25 -11.91
C ILE A 18 -12.33 4.86 -13.30
N THR A 19 -11.26 5.02 -14.07
CA THR A 19 -11.30 5.71 -15.35
C THR A 19 -11.72 4.80 -16.50
N HIS A 20 -11.32 3.53 -16.45
CA HIS A 20 -11.80 2.50 -17.39
C HIS A 20 -11.40 1.10 -16.93
N ARG A 21 -12.00 0.08 -17.55
CA ARG A 21 -11.67 -1.32 -17.37
C ARG A 21 -10.92 -1.85 -18.59
N MET A 22 -9.82 -2.54 -18.34
CA MET A 22 -9.01 -3.16 -19.37
C MET A 22 -9.61 -4.50 -19.84
N PRO A 23 -9.28 -4.97 -21.04
CA PRO A 23 -9.75 -6.28 -21.55
C PRO A 23 -9.34 -7.47 -20.66
N ASN A 24 -8.26 -7.34 -19.90
CA ASN A 24 -7.80 -8.35 -18.93
C ASN A 24 -8.56 -8.33 -17.60
N GLY A 25 -9.59 -7.48 -17.47
CA GLY A 25 -10.42 -7.34 -16.28
C GLY A 25 -9.88 -6.40 -15.21
N TYR A 26 -8.68 -5.87 -15.35
CA TYR A 26 -8.13 -4.88 -14.43
C TYR A 26 -8.72 -3.49 -14.65
N HIS A 27 -8.78 -2.70 -13.58
CA HIS A 27 -9.25 -1.33 -13.60
C HIS A 27 -8.08 -0.35 -13.62
N ILE A 28 -8.17 0.66 -14.47
CA ILE A 28 -7.27 1.82 -14.42
C ILE A 28 -7.90 2.82 -13.48
N MET A 29 -7.11 3.25 -12.50
CA MET A 29 -7.55 4.13 -11.44
C MET A 29 -6.79 5.45 -11.48
N GLU A 30 -7.43 6.48 -10.94
CA GLU A 30 -6.79 7.74 -10.61
C GLU A 30 -7.15 8.07 -9.16
N MET A 31 -6.13 8.20 -8.32
CA MET A 31 -6.30 8.29 -6.87
C MET A 31 -5.45 9.42 -6.30
N VAL A 32 -5.90 9.96 -5.17
CA VAL A 32 -5.03 10.70 -4.24
C VAL A 32 -4.93 9.90 -2.96
N MET A 33 -3.72 9.42 -2.67
CA MET A 33 -3.44 8.62 -1.49
C MET A 33 -2.71 9.43 -0.42
N GLN A 34 -2.99 9.12 0.83
CA GLN A 34 -2.39 9.73 2.02
C GLN A 34 -1.89 8.63 2.96
N ALA A 35 -0.61 8.70 3.35
CA ALA A 35 -0.08 7.90 4.46
C ALA A 35 -0.55 8.50 5.80
N VAL A 36 -0.90 7.65 6.76
CA VAL A 36 -1.42 8.08 8.07
C VAL A 36 -0.64 7.49 9.23
N ASN A 37 -0.71 8.12 10.39
CA ASN A 37 -0.01 7.74 11.62
C ASN A 37 -0.67 6.57 12.36
N LEU A 38 -1.02 5.52 11.61
CA LEU A 38 -1.43 4.20 12.08
C LEU A 38 -0.47 3.19 11.45
N PHE A 39 0.23 2.38 12.24
CA PHE A 39 1.37 1.62 11.75
C PHE A 39 1.30 0.15 12.13
N ASP A 40 1.61 -0.73 11.21
CA ASP A 40 2.16 -2.04 11.54
C ASP A 40 3.66 -1.91 11.83
N THR A 41 4.22 -2.87 12.53
CA THR A 41 5.66 -2.91 12.80
C THR A 41 6.24 -4.21 12.27
N VAL A 42 7.20 -4.08 11.36
CA VAL A 42 7.92 -5.21 10.77
C VAL A 42 9.33 -5.29 11.39
N TYR A 43 9.67 -6.46 11.92
CA TYR A 43 11.02 -6.79 12.39
C TYR A 43 11.63 -7.77 11.40
N LEU A 44 12.86 -7.48 10.95
CA LEU A 44 13.60 -8.31 10.00
C LEU A 44 14.95 -8.67 10.60
N THR A 45 15.27 -9.96 10.58
CA THR A 45 16.58 -10.48 11.02
C THR A 45 17.16 -11.34 9.92
N LEU A 46 18.38 -11.00 9.43
CA LEU A 46 19.07 -11.84 8.45
C LEU A 46 19.48 -13.18 9.09
N ASN A 47 19.35 -14.24 8.31
CA ASN A 47 19.86 -15.57 8.62
C ASN A 47 20.75 -16.10 7.50
N ASP A 48 21.54 -17.15 7.80
CA ASP A 48 22.45 -17.77 6.84
C ASP A 48 21.88 -19.07 6.23
N THR A 49 20.58 -19.35 6.45
CA THR A 49 19.91 -20.56 5.94
C THR A 49 19.41 -20.40 4.50
N GLY A 50 19.31 -19.16 4.01
CA GLY A 50 18.69 -18.83 2.73
C GLY A 50 17.16 -18.88 2.74
N GLU A 51 16.55 -19.21 3.89
CA GLU A 51 15.12 -19.36 4.03
C GLU A 51 14.44 -18.04 4.43
N VAL A 52 13.20 -17.86 3.96
CA VAL A 52 12.28 -16.80 4.39
C VAL A 52 11.27 -17.40 5.34
N THR A 53 11.26 -16.94 6.58
CA THR A 53 10.26 -17.30 7.59
C THR A 53 9.43 -16.08 7.96
N LEU A 54 8.14 -16.29 8.24
CA LEU A 54 7.20 -15.23 8.61
C LEU A 54 6.42 -15.66 9.85
N SER A 55 6.27 -14.74 10.80
CA SER A 55 5.41 -14.91 11.98
C SER A 55 4.61 -13.65 12.25
N MET A 56 3.37 -13.83 12.70
CA MET A 56 2.46 -12.76 13.15
C MET A 56 1.74 -13.25 14.39
N GLU A 57 1.83 -12.48 15.47
CA GLU A 57 1.13 -12.79 16.71
C GLU A 57 -0.35 -12.39 16.59
N ASP A 58 -1.25 -13.26 17.07
CA ASP A 58 -2.70 -13.03 17.17
C ASP A 58 -3.38 -12.53 15.87
N SER A 59 -2.88 -12.97 14.71
CA SER A 59 -3.40 -12.56 13.40
C SER A 59 -4.01 -13.74 12.65
N PRO A 60 -5.22 -13.61 12.07
CA PRO A 60 -5.82 -14.62 11.21
C PRO A 60 -5.20 -14.66 9.80
N ILE A 61 -4.31 -13.74 9.48
CA ILE A 61 -3.68 -13.64 8.17
C ILE A 61 -2.66 -14.77 8.02
N PRO A 62 -2.64 -15.51 6.89
CA PRO A 62 -1.66 -16.58 6.67
C PRO A 62 -0.21 -16.09 6.77
N ALA A 63 0.61 -16.84 7.50
CA ALA A 63 2.04 -16.59 7.67
C ALA A 63 2.87 -17.53 6.76
N ASP A 64 2.48 -17.64 5.49
CA ASP A 64 3.08 -18.53 4.49
C ASP A 64 3.48 -17.79 3.22
N GLN A 65 3.80 -18.54 2.18
CA GLN A 65 4.25 -18.02 0.87
C GLN A 65 3.19 -17.20 0.11
N THR A 66 1.93 -17.25 0.51
CA THR A 66 0.85 -16.44 -0.07
C THR A 66 0.86 -15.02 0.47
N ASN A 67 1.50 -14.80 1.62
CA ASN A 67 1.57 -13.50 2.26
C ASN A 67 2.42 -12.50 1.46
N ILE A 68 1.94 -11.28 1.33
CA ILE A 68 2.61 -10.19 0.59
C ILE A 68 4.01 -9.93 1.15
N ALA A 69 4.18 -9.89 2.47
CA ALA A 69 5.47 -9.66 3.12
C ALA A 69 6.48 -10.76 2.77
N TRP A 70 6.08 -12.02 2.80
CA TRP A 70 6.91 -13.15 2.40
C TRP A 70 7.31 -13.04 0.92
N ARG A 71 6.35 -12.75 0.04
CA ARG A 71 6.58 -12.61 -1.41
C ARG A 71 7.55 -11.47 -1.72
N CYS A 72 7.41 -10.33 -1.03
CA CYS A 72 8.33 -9.20 -1.16
C CYS A 72 9.75 -9.56 -0.73
N ALA A 73 9.92 -10.28 0.38
CA ALA A 73 11.23 -10.74 0.83
C ALA A 73 11.87 -11.66 -0.20
N ARG A 74 11.16 -12.69 -0.66
CA ARG A 74 11.69 -13.63 -1.65
C ARG A 74 12.10 -12.93 -2.94
N LEU A 75 11.23 -12.04 -3.44
CA LEU A 75 11.49 -11.28 -4.65
C LEU A 75 12.77 -10.43 -4.56
N LEU A 76 13.00 -9.77 -3.41
CA LEU A 76 14.19 -8.93 -3.21
C LEU A 76 15.46 -9.78 -3.05
N LEU A 77 15.39 -10.90 -2.34
CA LEU A 77 16.52 -11.81 -2.19
C LEU A 77 16.93 -12.40 -3.56
N ASP A 78 15.97 -12.77 -4.40
CA ASP A 78 16.21 -13.27 -5.75
C ASP A 78 16.81 -12.19 -6.67
N GLU A 79 16.28 -10.97 -6.62
CA GLU A 79 16.77 -9.83 -7.40
C GLU A 79 18.22 -9.50 -7.05
N THR A 80 18.56 -9.52 -5.77
CA THR A 80 19.91 -9.21 -5.28
C THR A 80 20.85 -10.42 -5.33
N LYS A 81 20.37 -11.60 -5.70
CA LYS A 81 21.10 -12.87 -5.65
C LYS A 81 21.73 -13.14 -4.28
N SER A 82 21.06 -12.70 -3.23
CA SER A 82 21.52 -12.87 -1.85
C SER A 82 21.48 -14.35 -1.46
N ARG A 83 22.52 -14.79 -0.75
CA ARG A 83 22.58 -16.13 -0.12
C ARG A 83 21.93 -16.14 1.27
N HIS A 84 21.68 -14.96 1.83
CA HIS A 84 20.99 -14.86 3.11
C HIS A 84 19.51 -15.18 2.95
N GLY A 85 18.91 -15.67 4.03
CA GLY A 85 17.48 -15.68 4.25
C GLY A 85 17.11 -14.56 5.23
N VAL A 86 15.83 -14.48 5.57
CA VAL A 86 15.30 -13.49 6.51
C VAL A 86 14.18 -14.07 7.36
N GLU A 87 14.26 -13.82 8.65
CA GLU A 87 13.15 -13.98 9.58
C GLU A 87 12.37 -12.68 9.64
N ILE A 88 11.05 -12.77 9.38
CA ILE A 88 10.11 -11.66 9.38
C ILE A 88 9.15 -11.88 10.54
N ARG A 89 9.03 -10.89 11.43
CA ARG A 89 7.99 -10.84 12.46
C ARG A 89 7.19 -9.57 12.30
N ILE A 90 5.86 -9.67 12.23
CA ILE A 90 4.96 -8.52 12.04
C ILE A 90 4.06 -8.37 13.25
N HIS A 91 4.05 -7.19 13.83
CA HIS A 91 3.07 -6.77 14.82
C HIS A 91 2.01 -5.92 14.12
N LYS A 92 0.76 -6.42 14.10
CA LYS A 92 -0.37 -5.84 13.36
C LYS A 92 -1.18 -4.90 14.25
N GLU A 93 -1.31 -3.64 13.82
CA GLU A 93 -2.20 -2.65 14.39
C GLU A 93 -3.18 -2.07 13.34
N ILE A 94 -2.83 -2.19 12.04
CA ILE A 94 -3.69 -1.76 10.93
C ILE A 94 -4.82 -2.79 10.76
N PRO A 95 -6.09 -2.40 10.88
CA PRO A 95 -7.22 -3.30 10.71
C PRO A 95 -7.24 -3.96 9.33
N SER A 96 -7.46 -5.27 9.30
CA SER A 96 -7.61 -6.05 8.06
C SER A 96 -8.93 -5.71 7.36
N GLU A 97 -8.97 -5.85 6.01
CA GLU A 97 -10.16 -5.65 5.17
C GLU A 97 -10.87 -4.30 5.41
N ALA A 98 -10.07 -3.26 5.64
CA ALA A 98 -10.52 -1.90 5.92
C ALA A 98 -10.17 -0.89 4.82
N GLY A 99 -9.59 -1.33 3.70
CA GLY A 99 -9.10 -0.43 2.65
C GLY A 99 -7.85 0.37 3.03
N LEU A 100 -7.23 0.05 4.19
CA LEU A 100 -6.09 0.77 4.78
C LEU A 100 -4.72 0.31 4.28
N GLY A 101 -4.66 -0.68 3.39
CA GLY A 101 -3.43 -1.13 2.76
C GLY A 101 -2.42 -1.84 3.67
N GLY A 102 -2.84 -2.41 4.83
CA GLY A 102 -1.92 -2.99 5.81
C GLY A 102 -0.97 -4.05 5.25
N GLY A 103 -1.47 -4.99 4.45
CA GLY A 103 -0.60 -6.00 3.81
C GLY A 103 0.41 -5.40 2.84
N SER A 104 0.03 -4.34 2.10
CA SER A 104 0.94 -3.61 1.20
C SER A 104 1.96 -2.79 1.97
N ALA A 105 1.57 -2.20 3.11
CA ALA A 105 2.47 -1.51 4.02
C ALA A 105 3.52 -2.48 4.60
N ASP A 106 3.11 -3.67 5.02
CA ASP A 106 4.03 -4.72 5.49
C ASP A 106 5.02 -5.12 4.39
N GLY A 107 4.53 -5.36 3.16
CA GLY A 107 5.37 -5.68 2.00
C GLY A 107 6.38 -4.59 1.67
N ALA A 108 5.95 -3.33 1.71
CA ALA A 108 6.83 -2.17 1.53
C ALA A 108 7.89 -2.09 2.62
N GLY A 109 7.48 -2.29 3.89
CA GLY A 109 8.41 -2.34 5.02
C GLY A 109 9.46 -3.44 4.90
N VAL A 110 9.06 -4.60 4.38
CA VAL A 110 10.00 -5.71 4.10
C VAL A 110 10.97 -5.31 2.99
N LEU A 111 10.51 -4.77 1.86
CA LEU A 111 11.40 -4.35 0.76
C LEU A 111 12.42 -3.32 1.24
N VAL A 112 11.99 -2.27 1.92
CA VAL A 112 12.87 -1.20 2.40
C VAL A 112 13.82 -1.70 3.48
N GLY A 113 13.30 -2.41 4.48
CA GLY A 113 14.10 -2.88 5.62
C GLY A 113 15.11 -3.96 5.24
N LEU A 114 14.71 -4.92 4.40
CA LEU A 114 15.60 -5.97 3.93
C LEU A 114 16.68 -5.40 3.00
N ASN A 115 16.34 -4.45 2.12
CA ASN A 115 17.31 -3.75 1.30
C ASN A 115 18.38 -3.04 2.17
N ALA A 116 17.95 -2.38 3.25
CA ALA A 116 18.87 -1.74 4.19
C ALA A 116 19.77 -2.77 4.91
N LEU A 117 19.24 -3.91 5.33
CA LEU A 117 20.01 -5.00 5.94
C LEU A 117 21.08 -5.57 5.01
N LEU A 118 20.80 -5.62 3.72
CA LEU A 118 21.73 -6.09 2.69
C LEU A 118 22.74 -5.00 2.25
N GLY A 119 22.71 -3.81 2.88
CA GLY A 119 23.62 -2.71 2.56
C GLY A 119 23.13 -1.80 1.45
N SER A 120 21.82 -1.76 1.22
CA SER A 120 21.13 -0.89 0.25
C SER A 120 21.60 -1.08 -1.21
N PRO A 121 21.64 -2.32 -1.71
CA PRO A 121 22.10 -2.58 -3.09
C PRO A 121 21.16 -2.01 -4.16
N LEU A 122 19.89 -1.73 -3.82
CA LEU A 122 18.90 -1.22 -4.76
C LEU A 122 18.46 0.19 -4.38
N ARG A 123 18.25 1.04 -5.39
CA ARG A 123 17.65 2.37 -5.23
C ARG A 123 16.14 2.26 -5.04
N THR A 124 15.53 3.32 -4.50
CA THR A 124 14.09 3.38 -4.17
C THR A 124 13.21 3.09 -5.38
N GLU A 125 13.56 3.61 -6.56
CA GLU A 125 12.82 3.37 -7.79
C GLU A 125 12.74 1.86 -8.12
N ARG A 126 13.86 1.14 -7.90
CA ARG A 126 13.87 -0.31 -8.13
C ARG A 126 13.02 -1.07 -7.10
N LEU A 127 12.99 -0.61 -5.85
CA LEU A 127 12.10 -1.18 -4.83
C LEU A 127 10.61 -0.96 -5.20
N ILE A 128 10.27 0.21 -5.71
CA ILE A 128 8.94 0.54 -6.23
C ILE A 128 8.54 -0.40 -7.37
N GLU A 129 9.41 -0.60 -8.35
CA GLU A 129 9.18 -1.54 -9.46
C GLU A 129 8.96 -2.98 -8.97
N LEU A 130 9.77 -3.44 -8.00
CA LEU A 130 9.60 -4.76 -7.39
C LEU A 130 8.28 -4.85 -6.63
N GLY A 131 7.94 -3.82 -5.86
CA GLY A 131 6.70 -3.74 -5.12
C GLY A 131 5.46 -3.83 -6.02
N ALA A 132 5.47 -3.11 -7.15
CA ALA A 132 4.39 -3.13 -8.14
C ALA A 132 4.10 -4.53 -8.70
N ARG A 133 5.09 -5.42 -8.76
CA ARG A 133 4.93 -6.83 -9.19
C ARG A 133 4.18 -7.69 -8.18
N VAL A 134 4.10 -7.25 -6.91
CA VAL A 134 3.47 -8.01 -5.82
C VAL A 134 2.10 -7.43 -5.45
N GLY A 135 1.97 -6.10 -5.42
CA GLY A 135 0.71 -5.44 -5.12
C GLY A 135 0.70 -3.96 -5.51
N SER A 136 -0.44 -3.48 -5.97
CA SER A 136 -0.64 -2.13 -6.53
C SER A 136 -0.45 -0.99 -5.53
N ASP A 137 -0.68 -1.22 -4.24
CA ASP A 137 -0.51 -0.18 -3.21
C ASP A 137 0.92 -0.12 -2.67
N ILE A 138 1.78 -1.14 -2.94
CA ILE A 138 3.14 -1.21 -2.40
C ILE A 138 4.01 -0.04 -2.87
N PRO A 139 3.97 0.38 -4.16
CA PRO A 139 4.69 1.56 -4.64
C PRO A 139 4.44 2.79 -3.78
N PHE A 140 3.17 3.09 -3.49
CA PHE A 140 2.80 4.21 -2.62
C PHE A 140 3.30 4.01 -1.18
N CYS A 141 3.18 2.81 -0.62
CA CYS A 141 3.66 2.51 0.74
C CYS A 141 5.18 2.64 0.88
N ILE A 142 5.96 2.46 -0.22
CA ILE A 142 7.40 2.72 -0.24
C ILE A 142 7.68 4.22 -0.28
N GLN A 143 6.93 4.99 -1.09
CA GLN A 143 7.10 6.43 -1.23
C GLN A 143 6.62 7.19 0.01
N GLY A 144 5.43 6.85 0.51
CA GLY A 144 4.77 7.54 1.64
C GLY A 144 4.26 8.93 1.30
N GLY A 145 3.89 9.70 2.34
CA GLY A 145 3.40 11.07 2.23
C GLY A 145 2.02 11.19 1.59
N THR A 146 1.85 12.20 0.74
CA THR A 146 0.66 12.43 -0.09
C THR A 146 1.06 12.28 -1.55
N ALA A 147 0.31 11.52 -2.33
CA ALA A 147 0.62 11.34 -3.76
C ALA A 147 -0.64 11.18 -4.61
N MET A 148 -0.55 11.69 -5.84
CA MET A 148 -1.43 11.26 -6.91
C MET A 148 -0.91 9.93 -7.45
N VAL A 149 -1.79 8.94 -7.57
CA VAL A 149 -1.48 7.58 -7.98
C VAL A 149 -2.35 7.22 -9.17
N ARG A 150 -1.73 6.73 -10.24
CA ARG A 150 -2.39 6.39 -11.49
C ARG A 150 -1.99 5.00 -11.99
N GLY A 151 -2.67 4.56 -13.06
CA GLY A 151 -2.44 3.25 -13.66
C GLY A 151 -3.06 2.15 -12.81
N TYR A 152 -2.27 1.13 -12.53
CA TYR A 152 -2.62 0.06 -11.59
C TYR A 152 -2.14 0.38 -10.15
N GLY A 153 -1.52 1.57 -9.90
CA GLY A 153 -0.89 1.97 -8.66
C GLY A 153 0.61 2.25 -8.75
N GLU A 154 1.19 2.09 -9.95
CA GLU A 154 2.64 2.19 -10.18
C GLU A 154 3.11 3.60 -10.59
N ILE A 155 2.21 4.48 -11.05
CA ILE A 155 2.55 5.83 -11.48
C ILE A 155 2.29 6.78 -10.32
N LEU A 156 3.38 7.24 -9.69
CA LEU A 156 3.34 8.07 -8.49
C LEU A 156 3.80 9.49 -8.81
N GLU A 157 3.02 10.47 -8.38
CA GLU A 157 3.38 11.88 -8.38
C GLU A 157 3.24 12.42 -6.95
N ALA A 158 4.34 12.76 -6.30
CA ALA A 158 4.31 13.32 -4.96
C ALA A 158 3.55 14.67 -4.96
N LEU A 159 2.73 14.87 -3.94
CA LEU A 159 2.02 16.12 -3.68
C LEU A 159 2.56 16.78 -2.41
N GLU A 160 2.16 18.03 -2.17
CA GLU A 160 2.44 18.69 -0.91
C GLU A 160 1.87 17.85 0.26
N PRO A 161 2.58 17.78 1.37
CA PRO A 161 2.11 17.01 2.52
C PRO A 161 0.81 17.61 3.07
N LEU A 162 -0.13 16.75 3.42
CA LEU A 162 -1.32 17.12 4.15
C LEU A 162 -1.03 16.99 5.66
N ASP A 163 -0.36 18.00 6.20
CA ASP A 163 0.06 18.05 7.60
C ASP A 163 -1.04 18.64 8.50
N ASP A 164 -0.86 18.49 9.81
CA ASP A 164 -1.70 19.08 10.88
C ASP A 164 -3.19 18.78 10.80
N CYS A 165 -3.60 17.71 10.12
CA CYS A 165 -4.98 17.25 10.12
C CYS A 165 -5.17 15.99 10.98
N ARG A 166 -6.37 15.84 11.54
CA ARG A 166 -6.80 14.64 12.25
C ARG A 166 -7.80 13.89 11.41
N ILE A 167 -7.57 12.59 11.25
CA ILE A 167 -8.43 11.71 10.46
C ILE A 167 -9.11 10.73 11.42
N LEU A 168 -10.44 10.72 11.40
CA LEU A 168 -11.25 9.72 12.10
C LEU A 168 -11.51 8.54 11.14
N ILE A 169 -11.08 7.36 11.54
CA ILE A 169 -11.34 6.12 10.80
C ILE A 169 -12.43 5.34 11.52
N ALA A 170 -13.55 5.07 10.83
CA ALA A 170 -14.61 4.22 11.34
C ALA A 170 -14.68 2.94 10.50
N LYS A 171 -14.40 1.80 11.12
CA LYS A 171 -14.48 0.47 10.48
C LYS A 171 -15.57 -0.37 11.16
N PRO A 172 -16.58 -0.83 10.42
CA PRO A 172 -17.55 -1.79 10.95
C PRO A 172 -16.88 -3.15 11.23
N ALA A 173 -17.53 -3.99 12.04
CA ALA A 173 -17.01 -5.33 12.38
C ALA A 173 -16.79 -6.20 11.13
N LYS A 174 -17.70 -6.10 10.14
CA LYS A 174 -17.58 -6.82 8.87
C LYS A 174 -16.66 -6.06 7.92
N GLY A 175 -15.60 -6.72 7.44
CA GLY A 175 -14.75 -6.22 6.37
C GLY A 175 -15.40 -6.42 4.99
N VAL A 176 -14.87 -5.73 3.97
CA VAL A 176 -15.28 -5.92 2.58
C VAL A 176 -14.05 -6.31 1.77
N PRO A 177 -14.05 -7.51 1.17
CA PRO A 177 -12.96 -7.92 0.29
C PRO A 177 -12.86 -7.03 -0.93
N THR A 178 -11.66 -6.55 -1.26
CA THR A 178 -11.42 -5.64 -2.39
C THR A 178 -11.96 -6.19 -3.72
N ALA A 179 -11.78 -7.48 -3.98
CA ALA A 179 -12.29 -8.11 -5.20
C ALA A 179 -13.82 -8.03 -5.31
N GLU A 180 -14.54 -8.13 -4.18
CA GLU A 180 -16.00 -8.00 -4.15
C GLU A 180 -16.44 -6.57 -4.47
N CYS A 181 -15.73 -5.55 -3.97
CA CYS A 181 -16.02 -4.15 -4.31
C CYS A 181 -15.92 -3.89 -5.81
N PHE A 182 -14.84 -4.35 -6.45
CA PHE A 182 -14.69 -4.19 -7.90
C PHE A 182 -15.74 -4.98 -8.70
N ALA A 183 -16.05 -6.21 -8.28
CA ALA A 183 -17.09 -7.00 -8.93
C ALA A 183 -18.47 -6.33 -8.83
N ARG A 184 -18.82 -5.74 -7.71
CA ARG A 184 -20.04 -4.96 -7.53
C ARG A 184 -20.04 -3.69 -8.37
N TYR A 185 -18.91 -2.98 -8.44
CA TYR A 185 -18.77 -1.81 -9.31
C TYR A 185 -19.03 -2.17 -10.78
N ASP A 186 -18.46 -3.28 -11.25
CA ASP A 186 -18.63 -3.76 -12.63
C ASP A 186 -20.10 -4.01 -13.02
N VAL A 187 -20.92 -4.50 -12.08
CA VAL A 187 -22.34 -4.77 -12.34
C VAL A 187 -23.26 -3.60 -12.03
N SER A 188 -22.74 -2.53 -11.40
CA SER A 188 -23.55 -1.37 -11.01
C SER A 188 -24.03 -0.53 -12.19
N GLY A 189 -23.42 -0.69 -13.37
CA GLY A 189 -23.70 0.11 -14.56
C GLY A 189 -23.23 1.57 -14.46
N LYS A 190 -22.43 1.92 -13.44
CA LYS A 190 -21.88 3.26 -13.31
C LYS A 190 -20.95 3.57 -14.48
N PRO A 191 -21.03 4.78 -15.05
CA PRO A 191 -20.06 5.19 -16.06
C PRO A 191 -18.68 5.32 -15.43
N TYR A 192 -17.64 5.02 -16.18
CA TYR A 192 -16.29 5.36 -15.80
C TYR A 192 -16.16 6.88 -15.70
N GLY A 193 -15.57 7.35 -14.58
CA GLY A 193 -15.59 8.76 -14.25
C GLY A 193 -14.65 9.62 -15.07
N ILE A 194 -14.95 10.93 -15.11
CA ILE A 194 -13.94 11.94 -15.41
C ILE A 194 -13.29 12.28 -14.08
N PRO A 195 -11.99 12.00 -13.90
CA PRO A 195 -11.36 12.14 -12.59
C PRO A 195 -11.45 13.57 -12.04
N GLY A 196 -11.93 13.71 -10.81
CA GLY A 196 -11.90 14.97 -10.04
C GLY A 196 -10.55 15.24 -9.37
N THR A 197 -9.56 14.41 -9.61
CA THR A 197 -8.22 14.52 -9.03
C THR A 197 -7.53 15.87 -9.27
N PRO A 198 -7.70 16.60 -10.41
CA PRO A 198 -7.14 17.94 -10.54
C PRO A 198 -7.67 18.93 -9.52
N LEU A 199 -8.95 18.79 -9.09
CA LEU A 199 -9.55 19.69 -8.10
C LEU A 199 -9.01 19.43 -6.70
N ILE A 200 -8.97 18.15 -6.28
CA ILE A 200 -8.45 17.82 -4.95
C ILE A 200 -6.92 18.08 -4.88
N LYS A 201 -6.17 17.83 -5.96
CA LYS A 201 -4.76 18.20 -6.05
C LYS A 201 -4.55 19.70 -5.85
N LYS A 202 -5.39 20.54 -6.51
CA LYS A 202 -5.34 22.00 -6.33
C LYS A 202 -5.62 22.41 -4.88
N ALA A 203 -6.61 21.77 -4.24
CA ALA A 203 -6.95 22.03 -2.84
C ALA A 203 -5.80 21.66 -1.90
N ILE A 204 -5.15 20.52 -2.10
CA ILE A 204 -3.98 20.06 -1.33
C ILE A 204 -2.81 21.05 -1.50
N ASN A 205 -2.48 21.41 -2.73
CA ASN A 205 -1.38 22.35 -3.01
C ASN A 205 -1.65 23.78 -2.47
N ALA A 206 -2.91 24.12 -2.20
CA ALA A 206 -3.32 25.39 -1.58
C ALA A 206 -3.46 25.29 -0.05
N ASP A 207 -3.16 24.13 0.55
CA ASP A 207 -3.38 23.85 1.98
C ASP A 207 -4.83 24.15 2.45
N ASP A 208 -5.80 23.96 1.52
CA ASP A 208 -7.24 24.17 1.80
C ASP A 208 -7.90 22.88 2.25
N LEU A 209 -7.74 22.54 3.54
CA LEU A 209 -8.34 21.33 4.13
C LEU A 209 -9.86 21.32 3.98
N SER A 210 -10.54 22.48 4.04
CA SER A 210 -12.01 22.56 3.86
C SER A 210 -12.42 22.13 2.45
N ALA A 211 -11.68 22.56 1.43
CA ALA A 211 -11.91 22.13 0.05
C ALA A 211 -11.57 20.64 -0.11
N VAL A 212 -10.47 20.15 0.47
CA VAL A 212 -10.12 18.73 0.45
C VAL A 212 -11.27 17.88 1.02
N CYS A 213 -11.80 18.23 2.19
CA CYS A 213 -12.92 17.52 2.82
C CYS A 213 -14.19 17.46 1.94
N LYS A 214 -14.46 18.50 1.17
CA LYS A 214 -15.62 18.54 0.24
C LYS A 214 -15.41 17.73 -1.03
N LEU A 215 -14.17 17.43 -1.35
CA LEU A 215 -13.77 16.71 -2.58
C LEU A 215 -13.44 15.24 -2.31
N LEU A 216 -13.56 14.76 -1.06
CA LEU A 216 -13.40 13.34 -0.75
C LEU A 216 -14.38 12.52 -1.59
N TYR A 217 -13.87 11.49 -2.26
CA TYR A 217 -14.67 10.64 -3.13
C TYR A 217 -14.05 9.25 -3.28
N ASN A 218 -14.91 8.24 -3.33
CA ASN A 218 -14.49 6.89 -3.64
C ASN A 218 -15.56 6.22 -4.52
N ALA A 219 -15.21 5.93 -5.76
CA ALA A 219 -16.11 5.27 -6.73
C ALA A 219 -16.67 3.93 -6.22
N LEU A 220 -16.00 3.28 -5.27
CA LEU A 220 -16.42 1.99 -4.70
C LEU A 220 -17.39 2.11 -3.51
N GLU A 221 -17.66 3.32 -2.98
CA GLU A 221 -18.56 3.49 -1.82
C GLU A 221 -20.00 3.06 -2.08
N GLU A 222 -20.44 3.21 -3.32
CA GLU A 222 -21.81 2.93 -3.70
C GLU A 222 -21.95 1.59 -4.49
N ALA A 223 -20.90 0.76 -4.49
CA ALA A 223 -20.87 -0.49 -5.23
C ALA A 223 -21.39 -1.70 -4.41
#